data_ce87117efd621abdf575311c742de9c8
#
_entry.id   ce87117efd621abdf575311c742de9c8
#
_cell.length_a   1.000
_cell.length_b   1.000
_cell.length_c   1.000
_cell.angle_alpha   90.00
_cell.angle_beta   90.00
_cell.angle_gamma   90.00
#
_symmetry.space_group_name_H-M   'P 1'
#
loop_
_entity.id
_entity.type
_entity.pdbx_description
1 polymer ?
#
loop_
_entity_poly.entity_id
_entity_poly.type
_entity_poly.pdbx_seq_one_letter_code
_entity_poly.pdbx_strand_id
1 'polypeptide(L)'
;MNRATDSLIPDNTRDDARRRTKIVATLGPATDDASVIEQLILAGADVFRVNFSHGTAADQAARVARVRQVSDKVGRHIGIMGDLQGPKIRVESFKAGVVQLVEGSEFTLDVAMDPKAGDERAVGCAYRNLTKDVGPGDTLLLDDGLIVLEVERVDGTRIDTRVRQGGRLTDHKGLNKQGGGLSAPALTDKDRRDIQSAAKLGLDFMSVSFARNAEDIEEARSLLRAAGGQAYLVAKIERAEAVTNIRAIIDASDVIMVARGDLAVEVGYASMTGLQKGLIRLTRARNKVCITATQMLESMINSPSPTRAEVSDVANAVMDGTDAVMLSAETAVGKYPVRAVGTMAELCVGAEKHETFRRAANFRLEDVFAQTDEAIAMAVMYVANHLDVSAIIALTESGSVTRWMSRVRTDIPVFAFTRHEGTRRRVSLYRGVYAVAFDEGHADPVATQQLVFDVLLRMDAVSPGDRVLLTMGQQGVTGGTNSMQILTVPGSNPAASA
;
A
#
# COMPACT_ATOMS: atom_id res chain seq x y z
N MET A 1 -24.69 -28.76 -20.61
CA MET A 1 -23.40 -29.50 -20.68
C MET A 1 -22.48 -28.73 -21.63
N ASN A 2 -21.80 -27.72 -21.15
CA ASN A 2 -20.76 -27.04 -21.92
C ASN A 2 -19.40 -27.51 -21.38
N ARG A 3 -18.63 -28.14 -22.27
CA ARG A 3 -17.27 -28.57 -22.01
C ARG A 3 -16.42 -27.32 -21.78
N ALA A 4 -16.04 -27.07 -20.53
CA ALA A 4 -14.92 -26.18 -20.23
C ALA A 4 -13.68 -26.81 -20.87
N THR A 5 -13.12 -26.15 -21.86
CA THR A 5 -11.81 -26.49 -22.43
C THR A 5 -10.78 -26.25 -21.33
N ASP A 6 -10.16 -27.33 -20.86
CA ASP A 6 -9.01 -27.34 -19.95
C ASP A 6 -7.77 -26.76 -20.67
N SER A 7 -7.80 -25.50 -21.05
CA SER A 7 -6.64 -24.80 -21.56
C SER A 7 -5.91 -24.17 -20.37
N LEU A 8 -4.73 -24.69 -20.01
CA LEU A 8 -3.82 -24.11 -19.04
C LEU A 8 -3.22 -22.79 -19.52
N ILE A 9 -3.44 -22.43 -20.77
CA ILE A 9 -3.00 -21.15 -21.36
C ILE A 9 -4.23 -20.23 -21.43
N PRO A 10 -4.19 -19.05 -20.79
CA PRO A 10 -5.30 -18.10 -20.89
C PRO A 10 -5.54 -17.70 -22.34
N ASP A 11 -6.82 -17.65 -22.72
CA ASP A 11 -7.22 -17.12 -24.02
C ASP A 11 -6.87 -15.62 -24.10
N ASN A 12 -5.90 -15.29 -24.92
CA ASN A 12 -5.34 -13.94 -25.06
C ASN A 12 -6.19 -13.03 -25.97
N THR A 13 -7.40 -13.44 -26.34
CA THR A 13 -8.22 -12.74 -27.37
C THR A 13 -9.04 -11.56 -26.84
N ARG A 14 -9.00 -11.24 -25.53
CA ARG A 14 -9.55 -10.00 -24.99
C ARG A 14 -8.41 -9.10 -24.49
N ASP A 15 -7.96 -8.24 -25.36
CA ASP A 15 -6.78 -7.37 -25.17
C ASP A 15 -7.03 -6.14 -24.28
N ASP A 16 -8.16 -6.05 -23.59
CA ASP A 16 -8.62 -4.87 -22.82
C ASP A 16 -8.77 -5.11 -21.30
N ALA A 17 -8.00 -6.00 -20.72
CA ALA A 17 -8.06 -6.18 -19.27
C ALA A 17 -7.42 -4.99 -18.53
N ARG A 18 -8.22 -4.02 -18.13
CA ARG A 18 -7.78 -2.94 -17.23
C ARG A 18 -7.23 -3.55 -15.94
N ARG A 19 -5.97 -3.23 -15.61
CA ARG A 19 -5.31 -3.70 -14.38
C ARG A 19 -6.09 -3.27 -13.13
N ARG A 20 -6.47 -4.18 -12.29
CA ARG A 20 -7.26 -3.94 -11.07
C ARG A 20 -6.38 -3.65 -9.85
N THR A 21 -5.31 -4.42 -9.64
CA THR A 21 -4.35 -4.22 -8.56
C THR A 21 -3.56 -2.94 -8.78
N LYS A 22 -3.50 -2.08 -7.79
CA LYS A 22 -2.85 -0.76 -7.88
C LYS A 22 -1.35 -0.86 -7.65
N ILE A 23 -0.60 0.14 -8.12
CA ILE A 23 0.85 0.21 -7.95
C ILE A 23 1.22 1.48 -7.18
N VAL A 24 1.94 1.27 -6.08
CA VAL A 24 2.57 2.35 -5.31
C VAL A 24 4.05 2.40 -5.70
N ALA A 25 4.51 3.53 -6.23
CA ALA A 25 5.91 3.75 -6.60
C ALA A 25 6.57 4.75 -5.63
N THR A 26 7.76 4.43 -5.13
CA THR A 26 8.48 5.32 -4.22
C THR A 26 9.31 6.33 -4.99
N LEU A 27 9.17 7.62 -4.62
CA LEU A 27 9.99 8.71 -5.15
C LEU A 27 11.37 8.74 -4.49
N GLY A 28 12.36 9.12 -5.26
CA GLY A 28 13.73 9.28 -4.81
C GLY A 28 14.62 9.86 -5.92
N PRO A 29 15.94 9.84 -5.77
CA PRO A 29 16.86 10.43 -6.75
C PRO A 29 16.66 9.97 -8.19
N ALA A 30 16.26 8.71 -8.42
CA ALA A 30 16.00 8.18 -9.76
C ALA A 30 14.69 8.71 -10.39
N THR A 31 13.86 9.42 -9.63
CA THR A 31 12.53 9.88 -10.05
C THR A 31 12.32 11.38 -9.78
N ASP A 32 13.40 12.14 -9.59
CA ASP A 32 13.32 13.58 -9.34
C ASP A 32 13.00 14.39 -10.61
N ASP A 33 13.15 13.81 -11.80
CA ASP A 33 12.77 14.45 -13.08
C ASP A 33 11.27 14.30 -13.36
N ALA A 34 10.62 15.39 -13.78
CA ALA A 34 9.21 15.41 -14.14
C ALA A 34 8.87 14.46 -15.30
N SER A 35 9.78 14.30 -16.26
CA SER A 35 9.60 13.39 -17.40
C SER A 35 9.59 11.93 -16.94
N VAL A 36 10.39 11.58 -15.94
CA VAL A 36 10.39 10.22 -15.35
C VAL A 36 9.09 9.98 -14.60
N ILE A 37 8.60 10.95 -13.82
CA ILE A 37 7.30 10.85 -13.14
C ILE A 37 6.17 10.63 -14.15
N GLU A 38 6.17 11.38 -15.26
CA GLU A 38 5.20 11.21 -16.35
C GLU A 38 5.24 9.78 -16.90
N GLN A 39 6.44 9.27 -17.20
CA GLN A 39 6.60 7.90 -17.69
C GLN A 39 6.15 6.85 -16.67
N LEU A 40 6.40 7.06 -15.38
CA LEU A 40 5.92 6.16 -14.31
C LEU A 40 4.39 6.13 -14.24
N ILE A 41 3.73 7.30 -14.37
CA ILE A 41 2.27 7.39 -14.42
C ILE A 41 1.73 6.63 -15.65
N LEU A 42 2.33 6.83 -16.81
CA LEU A 42 1.94 6.14 -18.04
C LEU A 42 2.21 4.64 -17.99
N ALA A 43 3.30 4.21 -17.34
CA ALA A 43 3.62 2.81 -17.10
C ALA A 43 2.67 2.13 -16.08
N GLY A 44 1.88 2.91 -15.32
CA GLY A 44 0.84 2.37 -14.47
C GLY A 44 0.96 2.67 -12.97
N ALA A 45 1.79 3.61 -12.54
CA ALA A 45 1.78 4.06 -11.14
C ALA A 45 0.44 4.75 -10.81
N ASP A 46 -0.18 4.37 -9.69
CA ASP A 46 -1.45 4.90 -9.20
C ASP A 46 -1.26 5.82 -7.98
N VAL A 47 -0.23 5.52 -7.17
CA VAL A 47 0.12 6.27 -5.96
C VAL A 47 1.63 6.44 -5.89
N PHE A 48 2.10 7.63 -5.52
CA PHE A 48 3.50 7.85 -5.20
C PHE A 48 3.73 7.93 -3.70
N ARG A 49 4.76 7.20 -3.23
CA ARG A 49 5.21 7.25 -1.85
C ARG A 49 6.38 8.23 -1.72
N VAL A 50 6.27 9.16 -0.78
CA VAL A 50 7.32 10.08 -0.33
C VAL A 50 7.86 9.58 1.00
N ASN A 51 9.11 9.12 1.03
CA ASN A 51 9.72 8.58 2.24
C ASN A 51 10.34 9.69 3.10
N PHE A 52 9.75 10.01 4.24
CA PHE A 52 10.24 11.04 5.17
C PHE A 52 11.52 10.64 5.92
N SER A 53 12.01 9.41 5.77
CA SER A 53 13.31 8.99 6.30
C SER A 53 14.48 9.65 5.58
N HIS A 54 14.27 10.18 4.37
CA HIS A 54 15.31 10.72 3.50
C HIS A 54 14.94 12.10 2.96
N GLY A 55 15.95 12.96 2.80
CA GLY A 55 15.79 14.32 2.31
C GLY A 55 15.24 15.29 3.36
N THR A 56 15.12 16.55 2.95
CA THR A 56 14.59 17.64 3.78
C THR A 56 13.09 17.85 3.55
N ALA A 57 12.44 18.64 4.39
CA ALA A 57 11.04 19.04 4.17
C ALA A 57 10.86 19.80 2.85
N ALA A 58 11.86 20.55 2.39
CA ALA A 58 11.84 21.23 1.11
C ALA A 58 11.88 20.23 -0.07
N ASP A 59 12.72 19.20 0.03
CA ASP A 59 12.79 18.14 -1.00
C ASP A 59 11.45 17.40 -1.10
N GLN A 60 10.83 17.08 0.04
CA GLN A 60 9.52 16.44 0.10
C GLN A 60 8.44 17.32 -0.57
N ALA A 61 8.42 18.60 -0.24
CA ALA A 61 7.48 19.56 -0.83
C ALA A 61 7.66 19.68 -2.35
N ALA A 62 8.91 19.74 -2.82
CA ALA A 62 9.22 19.82 -4.25
C ALA A 62 8.76 18.57 -5.00
N ARG A 63 8.95 17.37 -4.41
CA ARG A 63 8.48 16.09 -5.00
C ARG A 63 6.95 16.06 -5.09
N VAL A 64 6.25 16.43 -4.00
CA VAL A 64 4.78 16.49 -3.98
C VAL A 64 4.26 17.44 -5.04
N ALA A 65 4.80 18.66 -5.13
CA ALA A 65 4.38 19.65 -6.12
C ALA A 65 4.58 19.14 -7.55
N ARG A 66 5.72 18.48 -7.82
CA ARG A 66 6.04 17.91 -9.14
C ARG A 66 5.06 16.81 -9.53
N VAL A 67 4.73 15.90 -8.60
CA VAL A 67 3.71 14.85 -8.87
C VAL A 67 2.37 15.47 -9.19
N ARG A 68 1.90 16.48 -8.43
CA ARG A 68 0.63 17.17 -8.71
C ARG A 68 0.64 17.80 -10.09
N GLN A 69 1.68 18.56 -10.44
CA GLN A 69 1.82 19.19 -11.74
C GLN A 69 1.79 18.17 -12.90
N VAL A 70 2.52 17.06 -12.76
CA VAL A 70 2.56 16.02 -13.81
C VAL A 70 1.23 15.28 -13.89
N SER A 71 0.59 14.98 -12.74
CA SER A 71 -0.72 14.36 -12.66
C SER A 71 -1.78 15.18 -13.42
N ASP A 72 -1.80 16.50 -13.22
CA ASP A 72 -2.70 17.42 -13.90
C ASP A 72 -2.42 17.47 -15.41
N LYS A 73 -1.14 17.52 -15.81
CA LYS A 73 -0.73 17.49 -17.24
C LYS A 73 -1.20 16.21 -17.95
N VAL A 74 -1.08 15.06 -17.28
CA VAL A 74 -1.45 13.75 -17.85
C VAL A 74 -2.96 13.49 -17.75
N GLY A 75 -3.68 14.26 -16.93
CA GLY A 75 -5.12 14.07 -16.68
C GLY A 75 -5.44 12.82 -15.87
N ARG A 76 -4.51 12.34 -15.01
CA ARG A 76 -4.71 11.18 -14.14
C ARG A 76 -4.75 11.57 -12.67
N HIS A 77 -5.66 10.95 -11.92
CA HIS A 77 -5.80 11.18 -10.48
C HIS A 77 -4.84 10.28 -9.71
N ILE A 78 -3.73 10.88 -9.25
CA ILE A 78 -2.63 10.18 -8.57
C ILE A 78 -2.68 10.49 -7.06
N GLY A 79 -2.70 9.43 -6.23
CA GLY A 79 -2.56 9.57 -4.78
C GLY A 79 -1.12 9.84 -4.36
N ILE A 80 -0.91 10.54 -3.25
CA ILE A 80 0.42 10.72 -2.64
C ILE A 80 0.37 10.26 -1.20
N MET A 81 1.32 9.37 -0.87
CA MET A 81 1.50 8.77 0.45
C MET A 81 2.78 9.29 1.10
N GLY A 82 2.67 9.95 2.25
CA GLY A 82 3.82 10.23 3.11
C GLY A 82 4.09 9.02 4.01
N ASP A 83 5.35 8.63 4.12
CA ASP A 83 5.76 7.50 4.95
C ASP A 83 6.69 7.96 6.06
N LEU A 84 6.20 7.96 7.30
CA LEU A 84 6.92 8.37 8.49
C LEU A 84 8.10 7.43 8.77
N GLN A 85 9.18 7.97 9.32
CA GLN A 85 10.37 7.19 9.60
C GLN A 85 10.15 6.15 10.70
N GLY A 86 9.43 6.52 11.75
CA GLY A 86 9.28 5.72 12.96
C GLY A 86 10.57 5.55 13.75
N PRO A 87 10.54 4.77 14.83
CA PRO A 87 11.66 4.57 15.74
C PRO A 87 12.61 3.48 15.25
N LYS A 88 13.10 3.54 14.01
CA LYS A 88 14.04 2.51 13.55
C LYS A 88 15.31 2.55 14.39
N ILE A 89 15.51 1.52 15.20
CA ILE A 89 16.68 1.37 16.07
C ILE A 89 17.87 0.98 15.19
N ARG A 90 19.03 1.61 15.46
CA ARG A 90 20.24 1.41 14.66
C ARG A 90 21.47 1.34 15.56
N VAL A 91 22.46 0.58 15.12
CA VAL A 91 23.80 0.72 15.67
C VAL A 91 24.41 2.05 15.23
N GLU A 92 25.33 2.57 16.01
CA GLU A 92 26.10 3.77 15.71
C GLU A 92 27.22 3.48 14.71
N SER A 93 28.24 4.38 14.62
CA SER A 93 29.30 4.26 13.64
C SER A 93 30.52 3.50 14.16
N PHE A 94 31.24 2.90 13.25
CA PHE A 94 32.52 2.27 13.48
C PHE A 94 33.69 3.18 13.10
N LYS A 95 34.81 3.14 13.85
CA LYS A 95 36.03 3.90 13.53
C LYS A 95 36.52 3.67 12.10
N ALA A 96 36.39 2.42 11.62
CA ALA A 96 36.77 2.01 10.27
C ALA A 96 35.62 2.07 9.26
N GLY A 97 34.41 2.52 9.65
CA GLY A 97 33.19 2.53 8.85
C GLY A 97 32.59 1.13 8.61
N VAL A 98 33.36 0.07 8.90
CA VAL A 98 32.94 -1.32 8.69
C VAL A 98 33.77 -2.24 9.60
N VAL A 99 33.11 -3.30 10.10
CA VAL A 99 33.76 -4.39 10.84
C VAL A 99 33.31 -5.73 10.29
N GLN A 100 34.13 -6.77 10.52
CA GLN A 100 33.79 -8.16 10.20
C GLN A 100 33.54 -8.90 11.52
N LEU A 101 32.29 -9.26 11.77
CA LEU A 101 31.91 -10.08 12.92
C LEU A 101 32.12 -11.55 12.60
N VAL A 102 32.80 -12.27 13.49
CA VAL A 102 33.10 -13.68 13.35
C VAL A 102 32.17 -14.51 14.23
N GLU A 103 31.61 -15.58 13.69
CA GLU A 103 30.76 -16.52 14.44
C GLU A 103 31.50 -17.07 15.68
N GLY A 104 30.80 -17.13 16.81
CA GLY A 104 31.35 -17.55 18.09
C GLY A 104 32.10 -16.45 18.87
N SER A 105 32.41 -15.31 18.27
CA SER A 105 33.07 -14.20 18.99
C SER A 105 32.08 -13.46 19.93
N GLU A 106 32.64 -12.77 20.91
CA GLU A 106 31.91 -11.83 21.74
C GLU A 106 31.76 -10.49 21.01
N PHE A 107 30.60 -9.86 21.16
CA PHE A 107 30.34 -8.52 20.65
C PHE A 107 29.41 -7.76 21.61
N THR A 108 29.75 -6.52 21.95
CA THR A 108 28.99 -5.72 22.92
C THR A 108 28.23 -4.58 22.24
N LEU A 109 26.96 -4.43 22.58
CA LEU A 109 26.18 -3.22 22.28
C LEU A 109 26.18 -2.35 23.55
N ASP A 110 26.60 -1.06 23.44
CA ASP A 110 26.66 -0.15 24.59
C ASP A 110 25.89 1.14 24.30
N VAL A 111 24.79 1.36 25.02
CA VAL A 111 23.92 2.52 24.83
C VAL A 111 24.50 3.84 25.35
N ALA A 112 25.66 3.81 26.02
CA ALA A 112 26.38 4.99 26.50
C ALA A 112 27.72 5.23 25.77
N MET A 113 28.08 4.36 24.81
CA MET A 113 29.32 4.50 24.03
C MET A 113 29.29 5.75 23.16
N ASP A 114 30.44 6.33 22.91
CA ASP A 114 30.59 7.41 21.92
C ASP A 114 30.12 6.90 20.55
N PRO A 115 29.24 7.63 19.87
CA PRO A 115 28.64 7.20 18.60
C PRO A 115 29.65 6.87 17.49
N LYS A 116 30.90 7.34 17.58
CA LYS A 116 31.94 7.12 16.57
C LYS A 116 33.05 6.16 17.03
N ALA A 117 32.89 5.55 18.20
CA ALA A 117 33.96 4.75 18.82
C ALA A 117 33.84 3.23 18.54
N GLY A 118 32.88 2.79 17.73
CA GLY A 118 32.66 1.37 17.42
C GLY A 118 33.89 0.71 16.78
N ASP A 119 34.09 -0.59 17.09
CA ASP A 119 35.14 -1.45 16.56
C ASP A 119 34.68 -2.92 16.49
N GLU A 120 35.59 -3.88 16.29
CA GLU A 120 35.26 -5.31 16.16
C GLU A 120 34.75 -5.95 17.45
N ARG A 121 34.82 -5.26 18.59
CA ARG A 121 34.43 -5.77 19.90
C ARG A 121 33.14 -5.14 20.41
N ALA A 122 32.86 -3.89 20.03
CA ALA A 122 31.71 -3.16 20.54
C ALA A 122 31.24 -2.08 19.58
N VAL A 123 29.95 -1.73 19.65
CA VAL A 123 29.37 -0.58 18.95
C VAL A 123 28.30 0.11 19.84
N GLY A 124 28.16 1.41 19.64
CA GLY A 124 27.10 2.19 20.27
C GLY A 124 25.70 1.85 19.69
N CYS A 125 24.67 2.08 20.52
CA CYS A 125 23.28 2.03 20.08
C CYS A 125 22.55 3.28 20.58
N ALA A 126 21.89 4.02 19.69
CA ALA A 126 21.19 5.26 20.05
C ALA A 126 19.94 5.04 20.92
N TYR A 127 19.41 3.82 20.93
CA TYR A 127 18.22 3.47 21.70
C TYR A 127 18.59 3.09 23.13
N ARG A 128 18.52 4.06 24.05
CA ARG A 128 18.96 3.91 25.45
C ARG A 128 18.15 2.90 26.27
N ASN A 129 16.87 2.65 25.90
CA ASN A 129 16.05 1.67 26.60
C ASN A 129 16.34 0.22 26.18
N LEU A 130 17.25 -0.02 25.23
CA LEU A 130 17.57 -1.36 24.78
C LEU A 130 17.95 -2.29 25.94
N THR A 131 18.72 -1.78 26.92
CA THR A 131 19.13 -2.56 28.12
C THR A 131 17.98 -2.93 29.04
N LYS A 132 16.80 -2.29 28.91
CA LYS A 132 15.59 -2.64 29.67
C LYS A 132 14.69 -3.61 28.91
N ASP A 133 14.82 -3.61 27.58
CA ASP A 133 13.95 -4.35 26.68
C ASP A 133 14.52 -5.73 26.32
N VAL A 134 15.80 -5.99 26.67
CA VAL A 134 16.47 -7.24 26.35
C VAL A 134 17.03 -7.92 27.59
N GLY A 135 17.13 -9.25 27.55
CA GLY A 135 17.71 -10.07 28.61
C GLY A 135 18.47 -11.28 28.06
N PRO A 136 19.17 -12.02 28.94
CA PRO A 136 19.88 -13.23 28.54
C PRO A 136 18.97 -14.22 27.79
N GLY A 137 19.46 -14.74 26.66
CA GLY A 137 18.73 -15.64 25.77
C GLY A 137 17.94 -14.96 24.67
N ASP A 138 17.78 -13.62 24.69
CA ASP A 138 17.18 -12.89 23.59
C ASP A 138 18.07 -12.90 22.35
N THR A 139 17.46 -12.91 21.17
CA THR A 139 18.14 -12.83 19.90
C THR A 139 17.98 -11.44 19.29
N LEU A 140 19.10 -10.78 18.99
CA LEU A 140 19.15 -9.51 18.29
C LEU A 140 19.60 -9.72 16.85
N LEU A 141 18.96 -9.02 15.94
CA LEU A 141 19.14 -9.15 14.51
C LEU A 141 19.64 -7.83 13.95
N LEU A 142 20.82 -7.84 13.32
CA LEU A 142 21.41 -6.66 12.71
C LEU A 142 21.39 -6.80 11.18
N ASP A 143 21.35 -5.63 10.49
CA ASP A 143 21.35 -5.56 9.03
C ASP A 143 20.31 -6.49 8.39
N ASP A 144 19.04 -6.26 8.78
CA ASP A 144 17.87 -7.02 8.31
C ASP A 144 18.01 -8.56 8.50
N GLY A 145 18.68 -8.97 9.58
CA GLY A 145 18.87 -10.37 9.97
C GLY A 145 20.06 -11.06 9.34
N LEU A 146 20.92 -10.34 8.62
CA LEU A 146 22.17 -10.90 8.09
C LEU A 146 23.18 -11.25 9.18
N ILE A 147 23.09 -10.58 10.34
CA ILE A 147 23.91 -10.84 11.52
C ILE A 147 22.98 -11.18 12.68
N VAL A 148 23.31 -12.25 13.39
CA VAL A 148 22.52 -12.75 14.53
C VAL A 148 23.39 -12.74 15.79
N LEU A 149 22.91 -12.03 16.82
CA LEU A 149 23.53 -11.94 18.13
C LEU A 149 22.62 -12.57 19.18
N GLU A 150 23.15 -13.38 20.06
CA GLU A 150 22.46 -13.89 21.25
C GLU A 150 22.93 -13.11 22.48
N VAL A 151 22.01 -12.55 23.25
CA VAL A 151 22.30 -11.82 24.48
C VAL A 151 22.73 -12.81 25.56
N GLU A 152 23.94 -12.64 26.08
CA GLU A 152 24.47 -13.44 27.19
C GLU A 152 24.26 -12.73 28.53
N ARG A 153 24.44 -11.41 28.58
CA ARG A 153 24.33 -10.61 29.80
C ARG A 153 24.00 -9.15 29.51
N VAL A 154 23.25 -8.54 30.42
CA VAL A 154 23.02 -7.09 30.46
C VAL A 154 23.62 -6.56 31.75
N ASP A 155 24.53 -5.57 31.64
CA ASP A 155 25.22 -4.96 32.76
C ASP A 155 25.29 -3.44 32.59
N GLY A 156 24.47 -2.72 33.32
CA GLY A 156 24.35 -1.27 33.23
C GLY A 156 23.94 -0.81 31.84
N THR A 157 24.90 -0.19 31.10
CA THR A 157 24.68 0.30 29.73
C THR A 157 25.09 -0.68 28.65
N ARG A 158 25.65 -1.82 29.02
CA ARG A 158 26.25 -2.81 28.13
C ARG A 158 25.37 -4.03 27.98
N ILE A 159 25.30 -4.54 26.77
CA ILE A 159 24.66 -5.79 26.40
C ILE A 159 25.73 -6.66 25.77
N ASP A 160 26.24 -7.61 26.52
CA ASP A 160 27.25 -8.55 26.05
C ASP A 160 26.53 -9.67 25.29
N THR A 161 26.98 -9.92 24.06
CA THR A 161 26.35 -10.86 23.13
C THR A 161 27.37 -11.84 22.55
N ARG A 162 26.87 -13.00 22.09
CA ARG A 162 27.59 -13.97 21.28
C ARG A 162 27.12 -13.90 19.84
N VAL A 163 28.07 -13.76 18.90
CA VAL A 163 27.77 -13.78 17.46
C VAL A 163 27.36 -15.22 17.08
N ARG A 164 26.09 -15.41 16.72
CA ARG A 164 25.56 -16.70 16.23
C ARG A 164 25.65 -16.84 14.71
N GLN A 165 25.52 -15.72 14.01
CA GLN A 165 25.80 -15.61 12.58
C GLN A 165 26.59 -14.33 12.36
N GLY A 166 27.80 -14.47 11.84
CA GLY A 166 28.69 -13.36 11.57
C GLY A 166 28.51 -12.79 10.17
N GLY A 167 29.22 -11.70 9.89
CA GLY A 167 29.18 -11.04 8.60
C GLY A 167 29.80 -9.65 8.63
N ARG A 168 29.71 -8.97 7.50
CA ARG A 168 30.17 -7.57 7.35
C ARG A 168 29.09 -6.63 7.91
N LEU A 169 29.43 -5.85 8.95
CA LEU A 169 28.57 -4.84 9.57
C LEU A 169 29.11 -3.45 9.29
N THR A 170 28.28 -2.56 8.76
CA THR A 170 28.58 -1.16 8.46
C THR A 170 27.83 -0.22 9.40
N ASP A 171 28.15 1.08 9.33
CA ASP A 171 27.53 2.13 10.11
C ASP A 171 26.02 2.14 9.97
N HIS A 172 25.33 2.50 11.07
CA HIS A 172 23.89 2.81 11.12
C HIS A 172 22.96 1.69 10.62
N LYS A 173 23.38 0.43 10.69
CA LYS A 173 22.55 -0.71 10.36
C LYS A 173 21.42 -0.91 11.36
N GLY A 174 20.26 -1.37 10.88
CA GLY A 174 19.09 -1.63 11.70
C GLY A 174 19.36 -2.70 12.76
N LEU A 175 18.72 -2.54 13.91
CA LEU A 175 18.69 -3.51 15.00
C LEU A 175 17.24 -3.86 15.31
N ASN A 176 16.93 -5.15 15.25
CA ASN A 176 15.62 -5.71 15.63
C ASN A 176 15.83 -6.75 16.74
N LYS A 177 14.77 -7.02 17.50
CA LYS A 177 14.71 -8.14 18.44
C LYS A 177 13.77 -9.20 17.88
N GLN A 178 14.23 -10.42 17.78
CA GLN A 178 13.40 -11.54 17.33
C GLN A 178 12.22 -11.73 18.31
N GLY A 179 11.01 -11.84 17.77
CA GLY A 179 9.80 -11.96 18.57
C GLY A 179 9.25 -10.64 19.12
N GLY A 180 9.91 -9.51 18.86
CA GLY A 180 9.47 -8.18 19.30
C GLY A 180 9.87 -7.85 20.74
N GLY A 181 9.12 -6.93 21.39
CA GLY A 181 9.32 -6.54 22.79
C GLY A 181 10.17 -5.28 22.99
N LEU A 182 10.50 -4.54 21.93
CA LEU A 182 11.17 -3.24 22.07
C LEU A 182 10.14 -2.14 22.39
N SER A 183 10.34 -1.39 23.47
CA SER A 183 9.37 -0.42 24.00
C SER A 183 9.38 0.95 23.30
N ALA A 184 10.21 1.14 22.25
CA ALA A 184 10.29 2.38 21.51
C ALA A 184 8.90 2.83 21.02
N PRO A 185 8.49 4.10 21.29
CA PRO A 185 7.19 4.61 20.82
C PRO A 185 7.14 4.66 19.29
N ALA A 186 5.98 4.39 18.70
CA ALA A 186 5.84 4.38 17.22
C ALA A 186 6.09 5.75 16.58
N LEU A 187 5.76 6.85 17.29
CA LEU A 187 5.98 8.21 16.80
C LEU A 187 7.14 8.89 17.52
N THR A 188 8.17 9.25 16.77
CA THR A 188 9.29 10.06 17.24
C THR A 188 8.94 11.55 17.17
N ASP A 189 9.78 12.41 17.78
CA ASP A 189 9.64 13.87 17.65
C ASP A 189 9.79 14.34 16.20
N LYS A 190 10.59 13.63 15.39
CA LYS A 190 10.67 13.87 13.96
C LYS A 190 9.35 13.56 13.28
N ASP A 191 8.76 12.42 13.57
CA ASP A 191 7.48 12.02 12.96
C ASP A 191 6.36 13.00 13.28
N ARG A 192 6.33 13.55 14.51
CA ARG A 192 5.38 14.60 14.91
C ARG A 192 5.51 15.86 14.06
N ARG A 193 6.75 16.28 13.72
CA ARG A 193 6.99 17.39 12.78
C ARG A 193 6.64 17.02 11.35
N ASP A 194 6.95 15.81 10.93
CA ASP A 194 6.63 15.32 9.59
C ASP A 194 5.13 15.21 9.34
N ILE A 195 4.34 14.86 10.36
CA ILE A 195 2.86 14.88 10.32
C ILE A 195 2.34 16.30 10.01
N GLN A 196 2.92 17.33 10.65
CA GLN A 196 2.54 18.71 10.37
C GLN A 196 2.87 19.11 8.92
N SER A 197 4.02 18.65 8.43
CA SER A 197 4.45 18.88 7.03
C SER A 197 3.51 18.14 6.06
N ALA A 198 3.16 16.89 6.34
CA ALA A 198 2.23 16.08 5.56
C ALA A 198 0.85 16.75 5.45
N ALA A 199 0.34 17.30 6.57
CA ALA A 199 -0.91 18.06 6.59
C ALA A 199 -0.87 19.29 5.68
N LYS A 200 0.20 20.09 5.77
CA LYS A 200 0.40 21.29 4.93
C LYS A 200 0.53 20.96 3.45
N LEU A 201 1.14 19.82 3.11
CA LEU A 201 1.31 19.35 1.73
C LEU A 201 0.04 18.73 1.15
N GLY A 202 -1.02 18.55 1.95
CA GLY A 202 -2.28 17.98 1.50
C GLY A 202 -2.11 16.55 0.98
N LEU A 203 -1.35 15.70 1.69
CA LEU A 203 -1.16 14.31 1.31
C LEU A 203 -2.47 13.53 1.41
N ASP A 204 -2.63 12.51 0.56
CA ASP A 204 -3.83 11.68 0.51
C ASP A 204 -3.77 10.51 1.49
N PHE A 205 -2.55 10.04 1.79
CA PHE A 205 -2.26 8.95 2.72
C PHE A 205 -1.06 9.29 3.60
N MET A 206 -1.02 8.75 4.82
CA MET A 206 0.11 8.87 5.73
C MET A 206 0.36 7.54 6.42
N SER A 207 1.55 6.97 6.21
CA SER A 207 1.95 5.69 6.79
C SER A 207 2.62 5.89 8.13
N VAL A 208 2.19 5.10 9.11
CA VAL A 208 2.78 5.02 10.46
C VAL A 208 3.67 3.77 10.50
N SER A 209 4.97 3.97 10.65
CA SER A 209 5.96 2.88 10.75
C SER A 209 6.03 2.34 12.16
N PHE A 210 6.29 1.04 12.29
CA PHE A 210 6.47 0.34 13.56
C PHE A 210 5.30 0.47 14.54
N ALA A 211 4.04 0.61 14.05
CA ALA A 211 2.85 0.60 14.89
C ALA A 211 2.74 -0.73 15.65
N ARG A 212 2.43 -0.67 16.96
CA ARG A 212 2.32 -1.82 17.85
C ARG A 212 0.86 -2.16 18.20
N ASN A 213 0.01 -1.14 18.23
CA ASN A 213 -1.37 -1.21 18.69
C ASN A 213 -2.24 -0.14 17.99
N ALA A 214 -3.53 -0.10 18.33
CA ALA A 214 -4.48 0.86 17.80
C ALA A 214 -4.17 2.30 18.26
N GLU A 215 -3.69 2.46 19.49
CA GLU A 215 -3.39 3.75 20.10
C GLU A 215 -2.32 4.51 19.33
N ASP A 216 -1.30 3.81 18.80
CA ASP A 216 -0.25 4.42 17.97
C ASP A 216 -0.85 5.04 16.68
N ILE A 217 -1.88 4.41 16.10
CA ILE A 217 -2.59 4.92 14.91
C ILE A 217 -3.50 6.11 15.25
N GLU A 218 -4.23 6.00 16.36
CA GLU A 218 -5.12 7.09 16.81
C GLU A 218 -4.35 8.32 17.27
N GLU A 219 -3.15 8.17 17.84
CA GLU A 219 -2.26 9.28 18.13
C GLU A 219 -1.84 10.00 16.85
N ALA A 220 -1.40 9.25 15.82
CA ALA A 220 -1.04 9.83 14.52
C ALA A 220 -2.26 10.53 13.88
N ARG A 221 -3.46 9.94 13.97
CA ARG A 221 -4.70 10.54 13.47
C ARG A 221 -5.00 11.86 14.17
N SER A 222 -4.90 11.89 15.49
CA SER A 222 -5.16 13.08 16.30
C SER A 222 -4.20 14.22 15.94
N LEU A 223 -2.91 13.93 15.82
CA LEU A 223 -1.89 14.90 15.41
C LEU A 223 -2.14 15.43 14.00
N LEU A 224 -2.48 14.55 13.05
CA LEU A 224 -2.80 14.93 11.69
C LEU A 224 -4.03 15.85 11.62
N ARG A 225 -5.11 15.51 12.33
CA ARG A 225 -6.33 16.32 12.37
C ARG A 225 -6.10 17.67 13.05
N ALA A 226 -5.32 17.71 14.15
CA ALA A 226 -4.92 18.94 14.81
C ALA A 226 -4.11 19.87 13.89
N ALA A 227 -3.35 19.31 12.95
CA ALA A 227 -2.63 20.07 11.92
C ALA A 227 -3.49 20.41 10.68
N GLY A 228 -4.80 20.11 10.68
CA GLY A 228 -5.72 20.36 9.58
C GLY A 228 -5.68 19.34 8.43
N GLY A 229 -4.89 18.26 8.57
CA GLY A 229 -4.74 17.23 7.55
C GLY A 229 -5.94 16.29 7.46
N GLN A 230 -6.19 15.74 6.26
CA GLN A 230 -7.30 14.84 5.97
C GLN A 230 -6.84 13.49 5.38
N ALA A 231 -5.53 13.21 5.38
CA ALA A 231 -4.97 11.98 4.86
C ALA A 231 -5.55 10.73 5.56
N TYR A 232 -5.67 9.65 4.81
CA TYR A 232 -5.97 8.32 5.35
C TYR A 232 -4.75 7.71 6.01
N LEU A 233 -4.93 7.07 7.17
CA LEU A 233 -3.86 6.44 7.93
C LEU A 233 -3.57 5.05 7.39
N VAL A 234 -2.29 4.81 7.09
CA VAL A 234 -1.76 3.51 6.68
C VAL A 234 -0.96 2.92 7.83
N ALA A 235 -1.43 1.85 8.46
CA ALA A 235 -0.63 1.14 9.45
C ALA A 235 0.34 0.18 8.77
N LYS A 236 1.63 0.34 9.01
CA LYS A 236 2.65 -0.59 8.55
C LYS A 236 2.82 -1.71 9.56
N ILE A 237 2.56 -2.92 9.13
CA ILE A 237 2.73 -4.12 9.94
C ILE A 237 4.17 -4.61 9.76
N GLU A 238 5.02 -4.23 10.71
CA GLU A 238 6.48 -4.43 10.72
C GLU A 238 6.97 -5.16 11.97
N ARG A 239 6.10 -5.30 12.99
CA ARG A 239 6.45 -5.81 14.31
C ARG A 239 5.62 -7.01 14.71
N ALA A 240 6.20 -7.87 15.54
CA ALA A 240 5.51 -9.03 16.10
C ALA A 240 4.29 -8.64 16.96
N GLU A 241 4.37 -7.54 17.72
CA GLU A 241 3.26 -7.01 18.51
C GLU A 241 2.10 -6.54 17.63
N ALA A 242 2.40 -5.96 16.45
CA ALA A 242 1.36 -5.56 15.51
C ALA A 242 0.55 -6.77 15.02
N VAL A 243 1.19 -7.93 14.85
CA VAL A 243 0.50 -9.18 14.47
C VAL A 243 -0.45 -9.63 15.58
N THR A 244 -0.02 -9.56 16.82
CA THR A 244 -0.85 -9.89 17.98
C THR A 244 -2.06 -8.97 18.09
N ASN A 245 -1.87 -7.67 17.87
CA ASN A 245 -2.89 -6.63 18.00
C ASN A 245 -3.60 -6.30 16.67
N ILE A 246 -3.43 -7.15 15.65
CA ILE A 246 -3.80 -6.83 14.26
C ILE A 246 -5.25 -6.40 14.08
N ARG A 247 -6.19 -6.99 14.81
CA ARG A 247 -7.62 -6.65 14.68
C ARG A 247 -7.89 -5.21 15.08
N ALA A 248 -7.36 -4.79 16.23
CA ALA A 248 -7.51 -3.43 16.73
C ALA A 248 -6.80 -2.40 15.81
N ILE A 249 -5.62 -2.74 15.29
CA ILE A 249 -4.89 -1.91 14.34
C ILE A 249 -5.68 -1.74 13.03
N ILE A 250 -6.26 -2.81 12.49
CA ILE A 250 -7.09 -2.73 11.28
C ILE A 250 -8.30 -1.81 11.51
N ASP A 251 -8.96 -1.95 12.64
CA ASP A 251 -10.15 -1.12 12.96
C ASP A 251 -9.79 0.37 13.07
N ALA A 252 -8.65 0.68 13.70
CA ALA A 252 -8.13 2.04 13.84
C ALA A 252 -7.57 2.65 12.53
N SER A 253 -7.26 1.83 11.51
CA SER A 253 -6.61 2.27 10.27
C SER A 253 -7.58 2.42 9.12
N ASP A 254 -7.18 3.14 8.06
CA ASP A 254 -7.88 3.19 6.78
C ASP A 254 -7.29 2.18 5.78
N VAL A 255 -5.98 1.95 5.87
CA VAL A 255 -5.19 1.07 5.02
C VAL A 255 -4.21 0.27 5.87
N ILE A 256 -3.96 -0.98 5.52
CA ILE A 256 -2.91 -1.82 6.10
C ILE A 256 -1.80 -2.04 5.07
N MET A 257 -0.55 -1.86 5.47
CA MET A 257 0.61 -2.21 4.65
C MET A 257 1.36 -3.38 5.28
N VAL A 258 1.42 -4.49 4.57
CA VAL A 258 2.26 -5.64 4.94
C VAL A 258 3.69 -5.33 4.51
N ALA A 259 4.50 -4.82 5.44
CA ALA A 259 5.89 -4.43 5.19
C ALA A 259 6.82 -5.60 5.50
N ARG A 260 6.98 -6.47 4.50
CA ARG A 260 7.56 -7.81 4.66
C ARG A 260 9.03 -7.82 5.08
N GLY A 261 9.80 -6.79 4.74
CA GLY A 261 11.21 -6.68 5.10
C GLY A 261 11.41 -6.73 6.62
N ASP A 262 10.97 -5.70 7.32
CA ASP A 262 11.11 -5.60 8.78
C ASP A 262 10.29 -6.68 9.51
N LEU A 263 9.08 -7.00 9.01
CA LEU A 263 8.23 -8.01 9.66
C LEU A 263 8.88 -9.41 9.63
N ALA A 264 9.46 -9.82 8.49
CA ALA A 264 10.09 -11.13 8.36
C ALA A 264 11.31 -11.30 9.28
N VAL A 265 12.00 -10.20 9.57
CA VAL A 265 13.11 -10.19 10.52
C VAL A 265 12.61 -10.54 11.92
N GLU A 266 11.49 -9.96 12.37
CA GLU A 266 10.97 -10.19 13.72
C GLU A 266 10.24 -11.53 13.88
N VAL A 267 9.41 -11.94 12.90
CA VAL A 267 8.58 -13.17 13.01
C VAL A 267 9.22 -14.41 12.40
N GLY A 268 10.33 -14.24 11.69
CA GLY A 268 11.03 -15.29 10.95
C GLY A 268 10.48 -15.53 9.54
N TYR A 269 11.38 -15.78 8.61
CA TYR A 269 11.07 -15.95 7.16
C TYR A 269 10.08 -17.09 6.89
N ALA A 270 10.17 -18.19 7.65
CA ALA A 270 9.29 -19.35 7.47
C ALA A 270 7.80 -19.03 7.68
N SER A 271 7.49 -18.07 8.57
CA SER A 271 6.12 -17.68 8.90
C SER A 271 5.54 -16.63 7.94
N MET A 272 6.40 -15.94 7.18
CA MET A 272 6.03 -14.71 6.46
C MET A 272 4.93 -14.91 5.42
N THR A 273 5.03 -15.97 4.60
CA THR A 273 4.05 -16.22 3.52
C THR A 273 2.64 -16.51 4.07
N GLY A 274 2.55 -17.34 5.11
CA GLY A 274 1.26 -17.64 5.76
C GLY A 274 0.67 -16.40 6.42
N LEU A 275 1.51 -15.60 7.07
CA LEU A 275 1.13 -14.37 7.74
C LEU A 275 0.61 -13.33 6.74
N GLN A 276 1.31 -13.10 5.60
CA GLN A 276 0.86 -12.22 4.53
C GLN A 276 -0.56 -12.58 4.08
N LYS A 277 -0.81 -13.85 3.76
CA LYS A 277 -2.14 -14.33 3.33
C LYS A 277 -3.22 -14.08 4.38
N GLY A 278 -2.88 -14.33 5.66
CA GLY A 278 -3.75 -14.06 6.79
C GLY A 278 -4.09 -12.57 6.96
N LEU A 279 -3.09 -11.71 6.86
CA LEU A 279 -3.23 -10.25 6.96
C LEU A 279 -4.08 -9.68 5.84
N ILE A 280 -3.83 -10.06 4.58
CA ILE A 280 -4.62 -9.62 3.42
C ILE A 280 -6.08 -10.05 3.60
N ARG A 281 -6.33 -11.32 3.94
CA ARG A 281 -7.69 -11.85 4.16
C ARG A 281 -8.42 -11.10 5.26
N LEU A 282 -7.77 -10.89 6.42
CA LEU A 282 -8.37 -10.23 7.57
C LEU A 282 -8.67 -8.76 7.29
N THR A 283 -7.75 -8.05 6.63
CA THR A 283 -7.92 -6.65 6.22
C THR A 283 -9.13 -6.49 5.30
N ARG A 284 -9.24 -7.34 4.28
CA ARG A 284 -10.38 -7.35 3.36
C ARG A 284 -11.69 -7.68 4.06
N ALA A 285 -11.70 -8.66 4.96
CA ALA A 285 -12.89 -9.03 5.73
C ALA A 285 -13.40 -7.89 6.63
N ARG A 286 -12.52 -6.95 7.00
CA ARG A 286 -12.87 -5.73 7.75
C ARG A 286 -13.07 -4.50 6.85
N ASN A 287 -13.23 -4.71 5.55
CA ASN A 287 -13.50 -3.65 4.56
C ASN A 287 -12.41 -2.57 4.48
N LYS A 288 -11.17 -2.93 4.79
CA LYS A 288 -10.01 -2.04 4.68
C LYS A 288 -9.18 -2.39 3.45
N VAL A 289 -8.36 -1.43 3.04
CA VAL A 289 -7.45 -1.55 1.88
C VAL A 289 -6.13 -2.18 2.34
N CYS A 290 -5.54 -3.04 1.52
CA CYS A 290 -4.29 -3.72 1.82
C CYS A 290 -3.22 -3.43 0.76
N ILE A 291 -2.01 -3.07 1.20
CA ILE A 291 -0.82 -2.91 0.36
C ILE A 291 0.16 -4.02 0.73
N THR A 292 0.68 -4.75 -0.27
CA THR A 292 1.82 -5.65 -0.08
C THR A 292 3.09 -4.95 -0.52
N ALA A 293 4.07 -4.87 0.38
CA ALA A 293 5.23 -4.00 0.24
C ALA A 293 6.55 -4.71 0.52
N THR A 294 7.64 -4.10 0.07
CA THR A 294 9.06 -4.47 0.20
C THR A 294 9.47 -5.72 -0.54
N GLN A 295 10.62 -5.66 -1.18
CA GLN A 295 11.27 -6.77 -1.90
C GLN A 295 10.36 -7.44 -2.94
N MET A 296 9.57 -6.63 -3.68
CA MET A 296 8.66 -7.17 -4.70
C MET A 296 9.41 -7.50 -6.01
N LEU A 297 10.23 -6.57 -6.50
CA LEU A 297 11.08 -6.71 -7.69
C LEU A 297 12.50 -6.20 -7.39
N GLU A 298 13.05 -6.53 -6.23
CA GLU A 298 14.29 -5.95 -5.69
C GLU A 298 15.48 -6.10 -6.63
N SER A 299 15.57 -7.22 -7.36
CA SER A 299 16.62 -7.42 -8.37
C SER A 299 16.60 -6.34 -9.45
N MET A 300 15.43 -5.73 -9.73
CA MET A 300 15.28 -4.68 -10.73
C MET A 300 15.87 -3.32 -10.29
N ILE A 301 16.37 -3.19 -9.07
CA ILE A 301 17.23 -2.05 -8.69
C ILE A 301 18.44 -2.00 -9.65
N ASN A 302 19.02 -3.14 -9.97
CA ASN A 302 20.23 -3.24 -10.81
C ASN A 302 20.04 -4.03 -12.10
N SER A 303 19.00 -4.86 -12.22
CA SER A 303 18.68 -5.68 -13.37
C SER A 303 17.50 -5.11 -14.19
N PRO A 304 17.53 -5.18 -15.51
CA PRO A 304 16.39 -4.76 -16.34
C PRO A 304 15.21 -5.77 -16.29
N SER A 305 15.37 -6.92 -15.66
CA SER A 305 14.35 -7.97 -15.56
C SER A 305 14.35 -8.57 -14.16
N PRO A 306 13.16 -8.96 -13.63
CA PRO A 306 13.05 -9.62 -12.33
C PRO A 306 13.50 -11.07 -12.38
N THR A 307 13.70 -11.64 -11.22
CA THR A 307 13.88 -13.10 -11.05
C THR A 307 12.53 -13.83 -11.15
N ARG A 308 12.56 -15.14 -11.42
CA ARG A 308 11.36 -15.98 -11.42
C ARG A 308 10.68 -16.03 -10.05
N ALA A 309 11.44 -15.97 -8.97
CA ALA A 309 10.92 -15.94 -7.61
C ALA A 309 10.11 -14.67 -7.34
N GLU A 310 10.61 -13.50 -7.76
CA GLU A 310 9.92 -12.22 -7.64
C GLU A 310 8.64 -12.18 -8.48
N VAL A 311 8.67 -12.70 -9.70
CA VAL A 311 7.48 -12.86 -10.56
C VAL A 311 6.40 -13.68 -9.84
N SER A 312 6.78 -14.80 -9.23
CA SER A 312 5.88 -15.66 -8.48
C SER A 312 5.35 -14.96 -7.22
N ASP A 313 6.19 -14.18 -6.54
CA ASP A 313 5.82 -13.45 -5.33
C ASP A 313 4.78 -12.35 -5.61
N VAL A 314 4.99 -11.55 -6.66
CA VAL A 314 4.01 -10.56 -7.12
C VAL A 314 2.68 -11.23 -7.48
N ALA A 315 2.72 -12.30 -8.28
CA ALA A 315 1.53 -13.03 -8.68
C ALA A 315 0.77 -13.59 -7.47
N ASN A 316 1.48 -14.14 -6.46
CA ASN A 316 0.87 -14.62 -5.22
C ASN A 316 0.16 -13.49 -4.44
N ALA A 317 0.80 -12.32 -4.26
CA ALA A 317 0.19 -11.18 -3.58
C ALA A 317 -1.11 -10.73 -4.27
N VAL A 318 -1.12 -10.68 -5.61
CA VAL A 318 -2.30 -10.35 -6.42
C VAL A 318 -3.39 -11.40 -6.24
N MET A 319 -3.05 -12.69 -6.34
CA MET A 319 -3.99 -13.81 -6.16
C MET A 319 -4.53 -13.89 -4.73
N ASP A 320 -3.78 -13.49 -3.72
CA ASP A 320 -4.24 -13.35 -2.33
C ASP A 320 -5.29 -12.25 -2.18
N GLY A 321 -5.31 -11.30 -3.13
CA GLY A 321 -6.31 -10.23 -3.22
C GLY A 321 -5.86 -8.93 -2.57
N THR A 322 -4.56 -8.64 -2.55
CA THR A 322 -4.07 -7.30 -2.16
C THR A 322 -4.69 -6.21 -3.05
N ASP A 323 -4.91 -5.02 -2.52
CA ASP A 323 -5.40 -3.89 -3.31
C ASP A 323 -4.29 -3.26 -4.13
N ALA A 324 -3.10 -3.19 -3.55
CA ALA A 324 -1.94 -2.61 -4.19
C ALA A 324 -0.66 -3.39 -3.88
N VAL A 325 0.30 -3.27 -4.77
CA VAL A 325 1.69 -3.70 -4.60
C VAL A 325 2.61 -2.48 -4.62
N MET A 326 3.70 -2.50 -3.84
CA MET A 326 4.57 -1.35 -3.70
C MET A 326 6.00 -1.65 -4.17
N LEU A 327 6.55 -0.75 -4.97
CA LEU A 327 7.95 -0.66 -5.33
C LEU A 327 8.66 0.35 -4.43
N SER A 328 9.78 -0.01 -3.86
CA SER A 328 10.57 0.79 -2.91
C SER A 328 11.84 1.34 -3.56
N ALA A 329 12.98 0.69 -3.35
CA ALA A 329 14.25 1.07 -3.92
C ALA A 329 14.28 0.92 -5.45
N GLU A 330 13.48 0.01 -6.00
CA GLU A 330 13.34 -0.27 -7.43
C GLU A 330 13.00 1.00 -8.22
N THR A 331 12.18 1.89 -7.64
CA THR A 331 11.81 3.17 -8.27
C THR A 331 12.55 4.36 -7.66
N ALA A 332 12.91 4.31 -6.36
CA ALA A 332 13.52 5.45 -5.68
C ALA A 332 14.99 5.70 -6.10
N VAL A 333 15.77 4.64 -6.26
CA VAL A 333 17.21 4.66 -6.56
C VAL A 333 17.63 3.68 -7.66
N GLY A 334 16.71 2.85 -8.14
CA GLY A 334 16.98 1.84 -9.16
C GLY A 334 17.38 2.42 -10.50
N LYS A 335 18.10 1.63 -11.30
CA LYS A 335 18.54 2.01 -12.65
C LYS A 335 17.40 1.97 -13.68
N TYR A 336 16.30 1.28 -13.39
CA TYR A 336 15.22 1.01 -14.34
C TYR A 336 13.82 1.30 -13.77
N PRO A 337 13.57 2.52 -13.19
CA PRO A 337 12.34 2.79 -12.44
C PRO A 337 11.06 2.62 -13.28
N VAL A 338 11.05 3.15 -14.49
CA VAL A 338 9.89 3.05 -15.41
C VAL A 338 9.61 1.62 -15.81
N ARG A 339 10.68 0.86 -16.11
CA ARG A 339 10.57 -0.55 -16.49
C ARG A 339 10.08 -1.40 -15.31
N ALA A 340 10.50 -1.10 -14.08
CA ALA A 340 10.02 -1.80 -12.89
C ALA A 340 8.50 -1.62 -12.70
N VAL A 341 7.97 -0.40 -12.90
CA VAL A 341 6.52 -0.16 -12.87
C VAL A 341 5.80 -0.87 -13.99
N GLY A 342 6.31 -0.82 -15.23
CA GLY A 342 5.73 -1.52 -16.39
C GLY A 342 5.68 -3.03 -16.18
N THR A 343 6.79 -3.63 -15.74
CA THR A 343 6.86 -5.06 -15.41
C THR A 343 5.88 -5.42 -14.30
N MET A 344 5.79 -4.61 -13.23
CA MET A 344 4.81 -4.82 -12.16
C MET A 344 3.37 -4.79 -12.70
N ALA A 345 3.07 -3.87 -13.62
CA ALA A 345 1.75 -3.77 -14.24
C ALA A 345 1.41 -5.03 -15.07
N GLU A 346 2.35 -5.51 -15.88
CA GLU A 346 2.20 -6.74 -16.66
C GLU A 346 1.97 -7.96 -15.77
N LEU A 347 2.74 -8.10 -14.69
CA LEU A 347 2.59 -9.20 -13.73
C LEU A 347 1.23 -9.17 -13.01
N CYS A 348 0.75 -7.99 -12.62
CA CYS A 348 -0.57 -7.84 -12.03
C CYS A 348 -1.67 -8.30 -13.01
N VAL A 349 -1.64 -7.82 -14.26
CA VAL A 349 -2.61 -8.22 -15.30
C VAL A 349 -2.56 -9.72 -15.56
N GLY A 350 -1.34 -10.29 -15.66
CA GLY A 350 -1.16 -11.74 -15.85
C GLY A 350 -1.78 -12.57 -14.72
N ALA A 351 -1.52 -12.18 -13.47
CA ALA A 351 -2.08 -12.87 -12.30
C ALA A 351 -3.60 -12.73 -12.21
N GLU A 352 -4.16 -11.59 -12.63
CA GLU A 352 -5.59 -11.31 -12.62
C GLU A 352 -6.39 -12.08 -13.67
N LYS A 353 -5.76 -12.56 -14.74
CA LYS A 353 -6.37 -13.41 -15.77
C LYS A 353 -6.58 -14.86 -15.30
N HIS A 354 -5.95 -15.31 -14.21
CA HIS A 354 -5.99 -16.68 -13.76
C HIS A 354 -7.37 -17.07 -13.17
N GLU A 355 -7.89 -18.26 -13.51
CA GLU A 355 -9.21 -18.74 -13.06
C GLU A 355 -9.41 -18.77 -11.54
N THR A 356 -8.37 -19.12 -10.78
CA THR A 356 -8.42 -19.13 -9.30
C THR A 356 -8.81 -17.78 -8.74
N PHE A 357 -8.49 -16.71 -9.47
CA PHE A 357 -8.84 -15.35 -9.12
C PHE A 357 -10.35 -15.10 -9.34
N ARG A 358 -10.94 -15.66 -10.36
CA ARG A 358 -12.38 -15.47 -10.74
C ARG A 358 -13.34 -16.24 -9.82
N ARG A 359 -12.97 -17.41 -9.31
CA ARG A 359 -13.84 -18.32 -8.56
C ARG A 359 -14.23 -17.87 -7.14
N ALA A 360 -13.70 -16.79 -6.61
CA ALA A 360 -14.00 -16.34 -5.24
C ALA A 360 -15.21 -15.38 -5.15
N ALA A 361 -16.22 -15.56 -6.03
CA ALA A 361 -17.40 -14.69 -6.10
C ALA A 361 -18.35 -14.79 -4.89
N ASN A 362 -18.27 -15.86 -4.08
CA ASN A 362 -19.19 -16.10 -2.95
C ASN A 362 -18.76 -15.41 -1.64
N PHE A 363 -17.83 -14.46 -1.71
CA PHE A 363 -17.37 -13.72 -0.53
C PHE A 363 -18.49 -12.84 0.00
N ARG A 364 -18.86 -13.04 1.29
CA ARG A 364 -19.83 -12.23 2.04
C ARG A 364 -21.32 -12.38 1.67
N LEU A 365 -21.73 -13.41 0.93
CA LEU A 365 -23.14 -13.62 0.61
C LEU A 365 -24.02 -13.93 1.84
N GLU A 366 -23.42 -14.44 2.93
CA GLU A 366 -24.11 -14.76 4.18
C GLU A 366 -23.97 -13.69 5.25
N ASP A 367 -23.26 -12.57 4.96
CA ASP A 367 -23.04 -11.50 5.92
C ASP A 367 -24.33 -10.71 6.17
N VAL A 368 -24.50 -10.25 7.40
CA VAL A 368 -25.52 -9.27 7.79
C VAL A 368 -24.90 -7.87 7.79
N PHE A 369 -25.49 -6.95 7.03
CA PHE A 369 -24.96 -5.60 6.87
C PHE A 369 -25.63 -4.62 7.84
N ALA A 370 -24.83 -3.79 8.49
CA ALA A 370 -25.33 -2.76 9.40
C ALA A 370 -25.62 -1.42 8.70
N GLN A 371 -25.06 -1.22 7.49
CA GLN A 371 -25.17 0.03 6.75
C GLN A 371 -25.83 -0.18 5.39
N THR A 372 -26.69 0.76 4.99
CA THR A 372 -27.43 0.68 3.73
C THR A 372 -26.49 0.72 2.52
N ASP A 373 -25.49 1.60 2.53
CA ASP A 373 -24.51 1.72 1.42
C ASP A 373 -23.68 0.45 1.24
N GLU A 374 -23.35 -0.25 2.34
CA GLU A 374 -22.68 -1.55 2.28
C GLU A 374 -23.60 -2.63 1.67
N ALA A 375 -24.86 -2.68 2.10
CA ALA A 375 -25.84 -3.64 1.55
C ALA A 375 -26.07 -3.42 0.05
N ILE A 376 -26.23 -2.15 -0.38
CA ILE A 376 -26.36 -1.80 -1.80
C ILE A 376 -25.09 -2.19 -2.58
N ALA A 377 -23.90 -1.90 -2.04
CA ALA A 377 -22.65 -2.29 -2.69
C ALA A 377 -22.57 -3.81 -2.91
N MET A 378 -22.96 -4.61 -1.92
CA MET A 378 -22.97 -6.08 -2.05
C MET A 378 -24.00 -6.57 -3.08
N ALA A 379 -25.20 -5.97 -3.10
CA ALA A 379 -26.22 -6.27 -4.10
C ALA A 379 -25.71 -5.97 -5.53
N VAL A 380 -25.06 -4.80 -5.73
CA VAL A 380 -24.43 -4.43 -7.00
C VAL A 380 -23.40 -5.47 -7.43
N MET A 381 -22.49 -5.86 -6.53
CA MET A 381 -21.45 -6.84 -6.83
C MET A 381 -22.00 -8.23 -7.11
N TYR A 382 -23.09 -8.61 -6.44
CA TYR A 382 -23.80 -9.84 -6.75
C TYR A 382 -24.37 -9.80 -8.18
N VAL A 383 -25.10 -8.73 -8.52
CA VAL A 383 -25.65 -8.55 -9.87
C VAL A 383 -24.55 -8.51 -10.91
N ALA A 384 -23.46 -7.76 -10.68
CA ALA A 384 -22.34 -7.65 -11.61
C ALA A 384 -21.69 -9.01 -11.94
N ASN A 385 -21.61 -9.90 -10.95
CA ASN A 385 -21.01 -11.23 -11.14
C ASN A 385 -21.96 -12.27 -11.75
N HIS A 386 -23.27 -11.96 -11.88
CA HIS A 386 -24.29 -12.91 -12.39
C HIS A 386 -25.07 -12.38 -13.59
N LEU A 387 -24.90 -11.12 -13.95
CA LEU A 387 -25.49 -10.50 -15.13
C LEU A 387 -24.37 -10.02 -16.03
N ASP A 388 -24.54 -10.16 -17.34
CA ASP A 388 -23.61 -9.60 -18.31
C ASP A 388 -23.71 -8.07 -18.31
N VAL A 389 -22.74 -7.41 -17.66
CA VAL A 389 -22.62 -5.96 -17.54
C VAL A 389 -21.20 -5.52 -17.83
N SER A 390 -21.03 -4.37 -18.49
CA SER A 390 -19.73 -3.87 -18.93
C SER A 390 -19.06 -2.95 -17.91
N ALA A 391 -19.85 -2.30 -17.04
CA ALA A 391 -19.32 -1.36 -16.04
C ALA A 391 -20.22 -1.20 -14.81
N ILE A 392 -19.61 -0.83 -13.68
CA ILE A 392 -20.29 -0.39 -12.49
C ILE A 392 -19.96 1.09 -12.28
N ILE A 393 -20.98 1.91 -12.12
CA ILE A 393 -20.87 3.35 -11.90
C ILE A 393 -21.31 3.67 -10.48
N ALA A 394 -20.46 4.35 -9.72
CA ALA A 394 -20.77 4.81 -8.39
C ALA A 394 -20.68 6.32 -8.31
N LEU A 395 -21.83 6.99 -8.19
CA LEU A 395 -21.86 8.41 -7.82
C LEU A 395 -21.56 8.50 -6.33
N THR A 396 -20.43 9.11 -5.97
CA THR A 396 -19.92 9.07 -4.59
C THR A 396 -19.28 10.38 -4.13
N GLU A 397 -19.56 10.78 -2.90
CA GLU A 397 -18.92 11.94 -2.27
C GLU A 397 -17.56 11.54 -1.62
N SER A 398 -17.55 10.48 -0.84
CA SER A 398 -16.39 10.07 -0.03
C SER A 398 -15.60 8.88 -0.61
N GLY A 399 -16.16 8.13 -1.57
CA GLY A 399 -15.61 6.88 -2.05
C GLY A 399 -15.98 5.66 -1.19
N SER A 400 -16.87 5.78 -0.18
CA SER A 400 -17.22 4.67 0.73
C SER A 400 -17.83 3.48 -0.03
N VAL A 401 -18.83 3.72 -0.87
CA VAL A 401 -19.48 2.67 -1.64
C VAL A 401 -18.51 1.93 -2.56
N THR A 402 -17.57 2.64 -3.19
CA THR A 402 -16.54 2.02 -4.05
C THR A 402 -15.54 1.19 -3.26
N ARG A 403 -15.26 1.59 -2.01
CA ARG A 403 -14.45 0.77 -1.10
C ARG A 403 -15.14 -0.56 -0.77
N TRP A 404 -16.45 -0.54 -0.48
CA TRP A 404 -17.24 -1.76 -0.28
C TRP A 404 -17.19 -2.67 -1.52
N MET A 405 -17.45 -2.11 -2.70
CA MET A 405 -17.42 -2.85 -3.97
C MET A 405 -16.05 -3.47 -4.23
N SER A 406 -14.96 -2.75 -3.98
CA SER A 406 -13.60 -3.24 -4.22
C SER A 406 -13.21 -4.43 -3.34
N ARG A 407 -13.98 -4.77 -2.29
CA ARG A 407 -13.76 -5.97 -1.46
C ARG A 407 -14.21 -7.25 -2.14
N VAL A 408 -15.15 -7.18 -3.07
CA VAL A 408 -15.65 -8.32 -3.84
C VAL A 408 -14.84 -8.47 -5.12
N ARG A 409 -14.48 -9.68 -5.46
CA ARG A 409 -13.76 -9.96 -6.72
C ARG A 409 -14.72 -9.88 -7.89
N THR A 410 -14.33 -9.13 -8.89
CA THR A 410 -15.05 -9.02 -10.18
C THR A 410 -14.04 -8.66 -11.28
N ASP A 411 -14.40 -8.98 -12.52
CA ASP A 411 -13.69 -8.51 -13.72
C ASP A 411 -14.27 -7.17 -14.22
N ILE A 412 -15.42 -6.76 -13.69
CA ILE A 412 -16.13 -5.54 -14.11
C ILE A 412 -15.48 -4.32 -13.47
N PRO A 413 -15.11 -3.29 -14.24
CA PRO A 413 -14.54 -2.07 -13.71
C PRO A 413 -15.56 -1.27 -12.90
N VAL A 414 -15.11 -0.69 -11.77
CA VAL A 414 -15.90 0.21 -10.95
C VAL A 414 -15.43 1.64 -11.19
N PHE A 415 -16.28 2.49 -11.75
CA PHE A 415 -16.00 3.90 -11.97
C PHE A 415 -16.55 4.74 -10.83
N ALA A 416 -15.67 5.42 -10.10
CA ALA A 416 -16.01 6.34 -9.01
C ALA A 416 -16.18 7.76 -9.57
N PHE A 417 -17.40 8.16 -9.79
CA PHE A 417 -17.76 9.51 -10.25
C PHE A 417 -17.89 10.44 -9.06
N THR A 418 -17.04 11.46 -8.98
CA THR A 418 -17.06 12.41 -7.87
C THR A 418 -16.45 13.76 -8.23
N ARG A 419 -17.05 14.84 -7.70
CA ARG A 419 -16.52 16.20 -7.78
C ARG A 419 -15.30 16.43 -6.88
N HIS A 420 -15.16 15.63 -5.81
CA HIS A 420 -14.11 15.84 -4.82
C HIS A 420 -12.77 15.28 -5.27
N GLU A 421 -11.81 16.16 -5.52
CA GLU A 421 -10.47 15.79 -5.95
C GLU A 421 -9.77 14.87 -4.93
N GLY A 422 -9.87 15.17 -3.63
CA GLY A 422 -9.32 14.33 -2.58
C GLY A 422 -9.90 12.91 -2.58
N THR A 423 -11.18 12.76 -2.93
CA THR A 423 -11.80 11.43 -3.10
C THR A 423 -11.27 10.72 -4.33
N ARG A 424 -11.13 11.41 -5.48
CA ARG A 424 -10.50 10.83 -6.68
C ARG A 424 -9.12 10.30 -6.42
N ARG A 425 -8.28 11.05 -5.66
CA ARG A 425 -6.93 10.65 -5.28
C ARG A 425 -6.91 9.46 -4.32
N ARG A 426 -7.86 9.40 -3.37
CA ARG A 426 -7.94 8.28 -2.40
C ARG A 426 -8.41 6.98 -3.05
N VAL A 427 -9.40 7.03 -3.93
CA VAL A 427 -9.90 5.81 -4.59
C VAL A 427 -8.90 5.24 -5.60
N SER A 428 -7.85 6.00 -5.99
CA SER A 428 -6.77 5.48 -6.83
C SER A 428 -6.00 4.32 -6.19
N LEU A 429 -6.14 4.11 -4.88
CA LEU A 429 -5.56 2.97 -4.15
C LEU A 429 -6.52 1.76 -4.08
N TYR A 430 -7.81 1.92 -4.45
CA TYR A 430 -8.79 0.85 -4.32
C TYR A 430 -8.74 -0.08 -5.53
N ARG A 431 -8.60 -1.37 -5.30
CA ARG A 431 -8.53 -2.37 -6.34
C ARG A 431 -9.77 -2.36 -7.23
N GLY A 432 -9.57 -2.35 -8.56
CA GLY A 432 -10.65 -2.34 -9.55
C GLY A 432 -11.47 -1.06 -9.64
N VAL A 433 -11.08 0.00 -8.89
CA VAL A 433 -11.76 1.29 -8.89
C VAL A 433 -10.99 2.31 -9.74
N TYR A 434 -11.71 3.07 -10.57
CA TYR A 434 -11.18 4.10 -11.46
C TYR A 434 -11.89 5.41 -11.17
N ALA A 435 -11.13 6.44 -10.79
CA ALA A 435 -11.67 7.75 -10.48
C ALA A 435 -12.07 8.51 -11.74
N VAL A 436 -13.23 9.13 -11.72
CA VAL A 436 -13.73 9.99 -12.78
C VAL A 436 -14.12 11.34 -12.19
N ALA A 437 -13.61 12.43 -12.76
CA ALA A 437 -14.03 13.78 -12.41
C ALA A 437 -15.47 14.01 -12.91
N PHE A 438 -16.34 14.41 -12.00
CA PHE A 438 -17.75 14.62 -12.32
C PHE A 438 -18.30 15.73 -11.41
N ASP A 439 -18.36 16.95 -11.97
CA ASP A 439 -18.73 18.14 -11.20
C ASP A 439 -20.23 18.45 -11.24
N GLU A 440 -20.97 17.75 -12.10
CA GLU A 440 -22.37 18.07 -12.36
C GLU A 440 -23.30 17.24 -11.49
N GLY A 441 -23.72 17.81 -10.36
CA GLY A 441 -24.86 17.32 -9.60
C GLY A 441 -26.14 17.94 -10.14
N HIS A 442 -26.77 17.34 -11.14
CA HIS A 442 -28.09 17.78 -11.58
C HIS A 442 -29.16 17.31 -10.58
N ALA A 443 -30.14 18.18 -10.31
CA ALA A 443 -31.33 17.80 -9.56
C ALA A 443 -32.19 16.75 -10.31
N ASP A 444 -31.97 16.64 -11.64
CA ASP A 444 -32.65 15.68 -12.50
C ASP A 444 -31.83 14.39 -12.66
N PRO A 445 -32.33 13.24 -12.18
CA PRO A 445 -31.66 11.94 -12.32
C PRO A 445 -31.46 11.51 -13.78
N VAL A 446 -32.37 11.87 -14.67
CA VAL A 446 -32.29 11.49 -16.11
C VAL A 446 -31.14 12.25 -16.77
N ALA A 447 -31.04 13.54 -16.53
CA ALA A 447 -29.92 14.37 -17.06
C ALA A 447 -28.57 13.84 -16.51
N THR A 448 -28.50 13.48 -15.22
CA THR A 448 -27.30 12.88 -14.61
C THR A 448 -26.91 11.59 -15.28
N GLN A 449 -27.87 10.69 -15.56
CA GLN A 449 -27.61 9.43 -16.26
C GLN A 449 -27.03 9.64 -17.66
N GLN A 450 -27.62 10.61 -18.43
CA GLN A 450 -27.13 10.92 -19.77
C GLN A 450 -25.68 11.40 -19.74
N LEU A 451 -25.33 12.29 -18.82
CA LEU A 451 -23.95 12.78 -18.66
C LEU A 451 -22.98 11.67 -18.28
N VAL A 452 -23.39 10.74 -17.40
CA VAL A 452 -22.59 9.57 -17.04
C VAL A 452 -22.31 8.71 -18.28
N PHE A 453 -23.32 8.46 -19.14
CA PHE A 453 -23.15 7.73 -20.39
C PHE A 453 -22.20 8.46 -21.35
N ASP A 454 -22.36 9.76 -21.51
CA ASP A 454 -21.51 10.57 -22.38
C ASP A 454 -20.03 10.52 -21.95
N VAL A 455 -19.79 10.52 -20.64
CA VAL A 455 -18.43 10.37 -20.08
C VAL A 455 -17.87 8.99 -20.38
N LEU A 456 -18.63 7.91 -20.10
CA LEU A 456 -18.16 6.55 -20.31
C LEU A 456 -17.91 6.22 -21.79
N LEU A 457 -18.76 6.71 -22.68
CA LEU A 457 -18.58 6.57 -24.13
C LEU A 457 -17.33 7.31 -24.63
N ARG A 458 -17.09 8.55 -24.16
CA ARG A 458 -15.85 9.30 -24.48
C ARG A 458 -14.59 8.61 -23.95
N MET A 459 -14.69 7.87 -22.86
CA MET A 459 -13.56 7.11 -22.29
C MET A 459 -13.35 5.75 -22.95
N ASP A 460 -14.17 5.39 -23.94
CA ASP A 460 -14.21 4.05 -24.54
C ASP A 460 -14.33 2.93 -23.49
N ALA A 461 -15.12 3.22 -22.45
CA ALA A 461 -15.32 2.31 -21.31
C ALA A 461 -16.53 1.40 -21.50
N VAL A 462 -17.48 1.82 -22.34
CA VAL A 462 -18.71 1.10 -22.71
C VAL A 462 -19.07 1.40 -24.15
N SER A 463 -19.86 0.52 -24.76
CA SER A 463 -20.44 0.67 -26.09
C SER A 463 -21.96 0.85 -26.03
N PRO A 464 -22.58 1.47 -27.05
CA PRO A 464 -24.03 1.50 -27.18
C PRO A 464 -24.63 0.09 -27.12
N GLY A 465 -25.67 -0.09 -26.32
CA GLY A 465 -26.31 -1.39 -26.07
C GLY A 465 -25.74 -2.15 -24.86
N ASP A 466 -24.60 -1.75 -24.33
CA ASP A 466 -24.03 -2.36 -23.11
C ASP A 466 -24.94 -2.12 -21.91
N ARG A 467 -25.00 -3.10 -21.02
CA ARG A 467 -25.65 -2.94 -19.71
C ARG A 467 -24.64 -2.47 -18.68
N VAL A 468 -25.06 -1.54 -17.82
CA VAL A 468 -24.27 -1.01 -16.73
C VAL A 468 -25.07 -0.98 -15.44
N LEU A 469 -24.37 -0.99 -14.31
CA LEU A 469 -24.96 -0.81 -12.98
C LEU A 469 -24.64 0.61 -12.49
N LEU A 470 -25.65 1.37 -12.13
CA LEU A 470 -25.51 2.72 -11.57
C LEU A 470 -25.97 2.73 -10.12
N THR A 471 -25.13 3.22 -9.22
CA THR A 471 -25.51 3.49 -7.83
C THR A 471 -25.58 4.96 -7.56
N MET A 472 -26.63 5.35 -6.87
CA MET A 472 -26.88 6.72 -6.44
C MET A 472 -27.33 6.77 -4.98
N GLY A 473 -27.24 7.94 -4.39
CA GLY A 473 -27.71 8.19 -3.03
C GLY A 473 -28.11 9.64 -2.85
N GLN A 474 -28.38 10.03 -1.62
CA GLN A 474 -28.70 11.40 -1.29
C GLN A 474 -27.46 12.29 -1.44
N GLN A 475 -27.57 13.36 -2.23
CA GLN A 475 -26.46 14.30 -2.47
C GLN A 475 -25.97 14.93 -1.16
N GLY A 476 -24.65 15.06 -1.04
CA GLY A 476 -23.99 15.70 0.12
C GLY A 476 -23.96 14.84 1.38
N VAL A 477 -24.48 13.61 1.34
CA VAL A 477 -24.48 12.70 2.50
C VAL A 477 -23.44 11.60 2.28
N THR A 478 -22.43 11.58 3.14
CA THR A 478 -21.45 10.46 3.17
C THR A 478 -22.15 9.18 3.62
N GLY A 479 -21.95 8.07 2.89
CA GLY A 479 -22.66 6.82 3.16
C GLY A 479 -24.14 6.83 2.73
N GLY A 480 -24.56 7.84 1.96
CA GLY A 480 -25.94 8.03 1.53
C GLY A 480 -26.40 7.18 0.35
N THR A 481 -25.56 6.27 -0.17
CA THR A 481 -25.93 5.39 -1.28
C THR A 481 -27.06 4.45 -0.86
N ASN A 482 -28.21 4.56 -1.52
CA ASN A 482 -29.43 3.84 -1.16
C ASN A 482 -30.17 3.21 -2.34
N SER A 483 -29.65 3.33 -3.56
CA SER A 483 -30.29 2.77 -4.76
C SER A 483 -29.27 2.21 -5.75
N MET A 484 -29.74 1.24 -6.52
CA MET A 484 -29.04 0.62 -7.65
C MET A 484 -30.00 0.55 -8.83
N GLN A 485 -29.51 0.84 -10.02
CA GLN A 485 -30.25 0.73 -11.28
C GLN A 485 -29.43 -0.10 -12.28
N ILE A 486 -30.13 -0.91 -13.07
CA ILE A 486 -29.59 -1.60 -14.25
C ILE A 486 -30.02 -0.78 -15.44
N LEU A 487 -29.06 -0.26 -16.20
CA LEU A 487 -29.31 0.64 -17.32
C LEU A 487 -28.68 0.08 -18.60
N THR A 488 -29.27 0.39 -19.74
CA THR A 488 -28.67 0.12 -21.05
C THR A 488 -28.13 1.42 -21.62
N VAL A 489 -26.86 1.40 -22.08
CA VAL A 489 -26.22 2.55 -22.71
C VAL A 489 -26.98 2.86 -24.02
N PRO A 490 -27.52 4.08 -24.19
CA PRO A 490 -28.30 4.42 -25.37
C PRO A 490 -27.46 4.34 -26.64
N GLY A 491 -28.09 3.94 -27.74
CA GLY A 491 -27.50 4.06 -29.07
C GLY A 491 -27.22 5.52 -29.39
N SER A 492 -26.17 5.80 -30.18
CA SER A 492 -25.92 7.16 -30.67
C SER A 492 -27.18 7.70 -31.33
N ASN A 493 -27.76 8.77 -30.76
CA ASN A 493 -28.87 9.44 -31.40
C ASN A 493 -28.34 10.22 -32.59
N PRO A 494 -28.65 9.87 -33.85
CA PRO A 494 -28.12 10.57 -35.03
C PRO A 494 -28.61 12.00 -35.16
N ALA A 495 -29.45 12.52 -34.25
CA ALA A 495 -30.07 13.82 -34.27
C ALA A 495 -29.27 14.95 -33.56
N ALA A 496 -28.09 14.65 -32.95
CA ALA A 496 -27.29 15.68 -32.27
C ALA A 496 -26.11 16.21 -33.10
N SER A 497 -26.03 15.91 -34.40
CA SER A 497 -25.01 16.38 -35.34
C SER A 497 -25.62 17.16 -36.49
N ALA A 498 -26.62 17.98 -36.24
CA ALA A 498 -27.16 18.95 -37.22
C ALA A 498 -27.03 20.39 -36.68
#